data_b81238d5654ff4d751db9c92b136d166
#
_entry.id   b81238d5654ff4d751db9c92b136d166
#
_cell.length_a   1.000
_cell.length_b   1.000
_cell.length_c   1.000
_cell.angle_alpha   90.00
_cell.angle_beta   90.00
_cell.angle_gamma   90.00
#
_symmetry.space_group_name_H-M   'P 1'
#
loop_
_entity.id
_entity.type
_entity.pdbx_description
1 polymer ?
#
loop_
_entity_poly.entity_id
_entity_poly.type
_entity_poly.pdbx_seq_one_letter_code
_entity_poly.pdbx_strand_id
1 'polypeptide(L)'
;MNEIKKAALHTVEENASFFTSISDAIWDEPELSLKEFKAAALYTDALEKLGFTVQKNLCGIETAFSGSYGSGHPVIGILGEFDALSGLSQESGVAVPQSVTPGGNGHGCGHNMLGAGSLAAAAAVKEYLAASGKPGTVIFFGCPGEEGGAAKAYMAREGLWYGLDAALTWHPSDTNEVSTGTNNSCIQVLYKFHGIAAHAAGDPHNGRSALDAVELMNIGVQFLREHMTDDCRIHYAITDAGGVSPNVVQA
;
A
#
# COMPACT_ATOMS: atom_id res chain seq x y z
N MET A 1 -22.99 -15.88 -19.66
CA MET A 1 -21.80 -16.45 -18.95
C MET A 1 -21.92 -17.96 -19.01
N ASN A 2 -20.84 -18.70 -19.32
CA ASN A 2 -20.91 -20.17 -19.36
C ASN A 2 -20.94 -20.77 -17.94
N GLU A 3 -21.32 -22.05 -17.81
CA GLU A 3 -21.52 -22.70 -16.50
C GLU A 3 -20.23 -22.77 -15.67
N ILE A 4 -19.07 -22.97 -16.31
CA ILE A 4 -17.77 -23.00 -15.59
C ILE A 4 -17.46 -21.64 -14.95
N LYS A 5 -17.75 -20.54 -15.65
CA LYS A 5 -17.58 -19.19 -15.08
C LYS A 5 -18.54 -18.93 -13.92
N LYS A 6 -19.78 -19.43 -14.01
CA LYS A 6 -20.74 -19.29 -12.92
C LYS A 6 -20.28 -20.09 -11.69
N ALA A 7 -19.80 -21.32 -11.89
CA ALA A 7 -19.27 -22.13 -10.80
C ALA A 7 -18.04 -21.48 -10.12
N ALA A 8 -17.12 -20.94 -10.91
CA ALA A 8 -15.95 -20.23 -10.38
C ALA A 8 -16.34 -18.99 -9.53
N LEU A 9 -17.37 -18.23 -9.94
CA LEU A 9 -17.87 -17.13 -9.14
C LEU A 9 -18.62 -17.63 -7.89
N HIS A 10 -19.37 -18.71 -8.00
CA HIS A 10 -20.07 -19.31 -6.86
C HIS A 10 -19.10 -19.78 -5.75
N THR A 11 -17.88 -20.22 -6.12
CA THR A 11 -16.83 -20.54 -5.16
C THR A 11 -16.48 -19.35 -4.25
N VAL A 12 -16.51 -18.11 -4.77
CA VAL A 12 -16.29 -16.91 -3.96
C VAL A 12 -17.42 -16.72 -2.95
N GLU A 13 -18.66 -16.93 -3.36
CA GLU A 13 -19.83 -16.80 -2.48
C GLU A 13 -19.82 -17.87 -1.38
N GLU A 14 -19.50 -19.13 -1.72
CA GLU A 14 -19.40 -20.23 -0.76
C GLU A 14 -18.27 -20.03 0.27
N ASN A 15 -17.19 -19.36 -0.12
CA ASN A 15 -16.05 -19.06 0.73
C ASN A 15 -16.01 -17.60 1.22
N ALA A 16 -17.12 -16.87 1.14
CA ALA A 16 -17.19 -15.46 1.51
C ALA A 16 -16.67 -15.22 2.93
N SER A 17 -17.07 -16.06 3.90
CA SER A 17 -16.61 -15.95 5.30
C SER A 17 -15.10 -16.15 5.45
N PHE A 18 -14.47 -16.98 4.62
CA PHE A 18 -13.02 -17.15 4.62
C PHE A 18 -12.32 -15.87 4.17
N PHE A 19 -12.75 -15.27 3.06
CA PHE A 19 -12.13 -14.04 2.54
C PHE A 19 -12.40 -12.83 3.43
N THR A 20 -13.63 -12.69 3.95
CA THR A 20 -13.94 -11.58 4.87
C THR A 20 -13.19 -11.71 6.19
N SER A 21 -12.99 -12.92 6.72
CA SER A 21 -12.19 -13.11 7.95
C SER A 21 -10.73 -12.67 7.80
N ILE A 22 -10.15 -12.76 6.60
CA ILE A 22 -8.80 -12.23 6.33
C ILE A 22 -8.83 -10.70 6.36
N SER A 23 -9.81 -10.08 5.70
CA SER A 23 -9.99 -8.64 5.74
C SER A 23 -10.17 -8.11 7.16
N ASP A 24 -11.02 -8.78 7.96
CA ASP A 24 -11.30 -8.39 9.34
C ASP A 24 -10.06 -8.53 10.23
N ALA A 25 -9.30 -9.63 10.09
CA ALA A 25 -8.06 -9.83 10.85
C ALA A 25 -6.99 -8.78 10.52
N ILE A 26 -6.91 -8.32 9.26
CA ILE A 26 -6.00 -7.25 8.84
C ILE A 26 -6.49 -5.90 9.35
N TRP A 27 -7.81 -5.66 9.37
CA TRP A 27 -8.41 -4.47 9.97
C TRP A 27 -8.09 -4.35 11.47
N ASP A 28 -8.18 -5.46 12.20
CA ASP A 28 -7.97 -5.49 13.65
C ASP A 28 -6.49 -5.28 14.04
N GLU A 29 -5.55 -5.59 13.12
CA GLU A 29 -4.12 -5.45 13.34
C GLU A 29 -3.45 -4.63 12.23
N PRO A 30 -3.71 -3.32 12.14
CA PRO A 30 -3.25 -2.47 11.05
C PRO A 30 -1.75 -2.23 11.12
N GLU A 31 -1.02 -2.75 10.13
CA GLU A 31 0.44 -2.63 9.99
C GLU A 31 0.80 -1.58 8.93
N LEU A 32 1.82 -0.77 9.21
CA LEU A 32 2.28 0.27 8.30
C LEU A 32 3.13 -0.29 7.16
N SER A 33 3.27 0.51 6.12
CA SER A 33 4.07 0.24 4.90
C SER A 33 5.40 -0.45 5.19
N LEU A 34 5.65 -1.58 4.53
CA LEU A 34 6.85 -2.43 4.63
C LEU A 34 7.05 -3.07 6.02
N LYS A 35 6.01 -3.08 6.85
CA LYS A 35 5.96 -3.73 8.18
C LYS A 35 4.76 -4.67 8.33
N GLU A 36 4.12 -5.02 7.24
CA GLU A 36 2.89 -5.80 7.18
C GLU A 36 3.17 -7.31 7.33
N PHE A 37 3.94 -7.69 8.35
CA PHE A 37 4.39 -9.08 8.53
C PHE A 37 3.26 -10.06 8.84
N LYS A 38 2.29 -9.64 9.65
CA LYS A 38 1.13 -10.47 10.01
C LYS A 38 0.17 -10.62 8.84
N ALA A 39 -0.12 -9.51 8.15
CA ALA A 39 -0.94 -9.52 6.95
C ALA A 39 -0.33 -10.39 5.84
N ALA A 40 0.99 -10.26 5.58
CA ALA A 40 1.70 -11.10 4.63
C ALA A 40 1.66 -12.59 5.00
N ALA A 41 1.79 -12.93 6.30
CA ALA A 41 1.65 -14.29 6.78
C ALA A 41 0.24 -14.85 6.55
N LEU A 42 -0.81 -14.08 6.90
CA LEU A 42 -2.21 -14.46 6.66
C LEU A 42 -2.47 -14.77 5.18
N TYR A 43 -2.01 -13.91 4.28
CA TYR A 43 -2.19 -14.13 2.83
C TYR A 43 -1.40 -15.32 2.32
N THR A 44 -0.15 -15.50 2.75
CA THR A 44 0.66 -16.65 2.29
C THR A 44 0.06 -17.96 2.77
N ASP A 45 -0.40 -18.04 4.02
CA ASP A 45 -1.09 -19.21 4.56
C ASP A 45 -2.42 -19.48 3.83
N ALA A 46 -3.17 -18.43 3.49
CA ALA A 46 -4.40 -18.55 2.73
C ALA A 46 -4.16 -19.05 1.31
N LEU A 47 -3.13 -18.54 0.62
CA LEU A 47 -2.73 -19.00 -0.71
C LEU A 47 -2.32 -20.47 -0.71
N GLU A 48 -1.54 -20.91 0.28
CA GLU A 48 -1.15 -22.32 0.43
C GLU A 48 -2.38 -23.22 0.65
N LYS A 49 -3.31 -22.81 1.54
CA LYS A 49 -4.58 -23.52 1.76
C LYS A 49 -5.44 -23.60 0.50
N LEU A 50 -5.44 -22.56 -0.31
CA LEU A 50 -6.12 -22.53 -1.60
C LEU A 50 -5.40 -23.32 -2.70
N GLY A 51 -4.21 -23.88 -2.43
CA GLY A 51 -3.42 -24.69 -3.36
C GLY A 51 -2.61 -23.91 -4.37
N PHE A 52 -2.24 -22.66 -4.07
CA PHE A 52 -1.27 -21.90 -4.83
C PHE A 52 0.17 -22.27 -4.44
N THR A 53 1.08 -22.16 -5.37
CA THR A 53 2.53 -22.21 -5.08
C THR A 53 3.00 -20.85 -4.65
N VAL A 54 3.46 -20.72 -3.40
CA VAL A 54 3.82 -19.44 -2.78
C VAL A 54 5.31 -19.15 -2.92
N GLN A 55 5.64 -17.91 -3.25
CA GLN A 55 6.99 -17.36 -3.20
C GLN A 55 6.99 -16.12 -2.30
N LYS A 56 7.89 -16.06 -1.32
CA LYS A 56 8.04 -14.96 -0.34
C LYS A 56 9.28 -14.11 -0.65
N ASN A 57 9.38 -12.93 -0.05
CA ASN A 57 10.51 -11.99 -0.16
C ASN A 57 10.79 -11.56 -1.61
N LEU A 58 9.74 -11.23 -2.36
CA LEU A 58 9.89 -10.79 -3.75
C LEU A 58 10.71 -9.51 -3.82
N CYS A 59 11.65 -9.47 -4.77
CA CYS A 59 12.49 -8.28 -5.02
C CYS A 59 13.26 -7.80 -3.79
N GLY A 60 13.53 -8.68 -2.81
CA GLY A 60 14.20 -8.31 -1.56
C GLY A 60 13.32 -7.57 -0.55
N ILE A 61 12.01 -7.50 -0.79
CA ILE A 61 11.03 -6.90 0.14
C ILE A 61 10.44 -8.02 0.99
N GLU A 62 10.67 -7.99 2.30
CA GLU A 62 10.32 -9.07 3.22
C GLU A 62 8.82 -9.40 3.24
N THR A 63 7.97 -8.38 3.10
CA THR A 63 6.51 -8.51 3.13
C THR A 63 5.88 -8.68 1.75
N ALA A 64 6.67 -8.66 0.66
CA ALA A 64 6.20 -8.93 -0.69
C ALA A 64 6.21 -10.44 -1.01
N PHE A 65 5.15 -10.92 -1.62
CA PHE A 65 4.99 -12.34 -1.95
C PHE A 65 4.14 -12.52 -3.21
N SER A 66 4.12 -13.75 -3.73
CA SER A 66 3.16 -14.16 -4.76
C SER A 66 2.65 -15.57 -4.49
N GLY A 67 1.48 -15.86 -5.03
CA GLY A 67 0.93 -17.21 -5.14
C GLY A 67 0.53 -17.48 -6.57
N SER A 68 1.05 -18.54 -7.18
CA SER A 68 0.79 -18.89 -8.57
C SER A 68 0.03 -20.21 -8.71
N TYR A 69 -0.86 -20.29 -9.71
CA TYR A 69 -1.56 -21.51 -10.07
C TYR A 69 -1.73 -21.62 -11.58
N GLY A 70 -1.66 -22.86 -12.09
CA GLY A 70 -1.79 -23.17 -13.50
C GLY A 70 -0.46 -23.12 -14.26
N SER A 71 -0.52 -23.18 -15.57
CA SER A 71 0.65 -23.11 -16.45
C SER A 71 0.28 -22.67 -17.87
N GLY A 72 1.23 -22.01 -18.53
CA GLY A 72 1.04 -21.47 -19.88
C GLY A 72 0.34 -20.12 -19.90
N HIS A 73 -0.03 -19.68 -21.08
CA HIS A 73 -0.63 -18.38 -21.33
C HIS A 73 -2.16 -18.46 -21.50
N PRO A 74 -2.90 -17.39 -21.17
CA PRO A 74 -2.40 -16.11 -20.67
C PRO A 74 -1.92 -16.21 -19.21
N VAL A 75 -0.95 -15.35 -18.84
CA VAL A 75 -0.48 -15.15 -17.48
C VAL A 75 -1.12 -13.89 -16.93
N ILE A 76 -2.00 -14.03 -15.95
CA ILE A 76 -2.77 -12.92 -15.37
C ILE A 76 -2.29 -12.65 -13.95
N GLY A 77 -1.79 -11.43 -13.73
CA GLY A 77 -1.47 -10.94 -12.39
C GLY A 77 -2.69 -10.28 -11.73
N ILE A 78 -2.93 -10.61 -10.46
CA ILE A 78 -3.93 -9.94 -9.62
C ILE A 78 -3.20 -9.36 -8.43
N LEU A 79 -3.26 -8.04 -8.27
CA LEU A 79 -2.49 -7.30 -7.27
C LEU A 79 -3.37 -7.01 -6.05
N GLY A 80 -2.83 -7.26 -4.86
CA GLY A 80 -3.46 -6.96 -3.59
C GLY A 80 -2.56 -6.09 -2.73
N GLU A 81 -3.10 -5.00 -2.20
CA GLU A 81 -2.49 -4.12 -1.22
C GLU A 81 -3.04 -4.46 0.16
N PHE A 82 -2.28 -4.16 1.23
CA PHE A 82 -2.67 -4.55 2.59
C PHE A 82 -2.01 -3.73 3.71
N ASP A 83 -1.34 -2.62 3.37
CA ASP A 83 -0.77 -1.70 4.35
C ASP A 83 -1.81 -0.71 4.88
N ALA A 84 -1.57 -0.22 6.10
CA ALA A 84 -2.41 0.72 6.82
C ALA A 84 -1.77 2.12 6.87
N LEU A 85 -2.56 3.10 7.28
CA LEU A 85 -2.18 4.48 7.50
C LEU A 85 -1.98 4.79 8.98
N SER A 86 -0.98 5.62 9.29
CA SER A 86 -0.72 6.10 10.64
C SER A 86 -1.79 7.10 11.09
N GLY A 87 -2.22 7.01 12.36
CA GLY A 87 -3.15 7.95 12.95
C GLY A 87 -4.62 7.78 12.55
N LEU A 88 -4.96 6.73 11.80
CA LEU A 88 -6.32 6.48 11.30
C LEU A 88 -7.03 5.30 11.99
N SER A 89 -6.68 5.01 13.25
CA SER A 89 -7.40 4.02 14.04
C SER A 89 -8.89 4.36 14.12
N GLN A 90 -9.74 3.39 13.79
CA GLN A 90 -11.19 3.59 13.69
C GLN A 90 -11.95 2.34 14.13
N GLU A 91 -13.02 2.55 14.88
CA GLU A 91 -13.99 1.50 15.24
C GLU A 91 -14.72 1.01 14.00
N SER A 92 -14.86 -0.30 13.88
CA SER A 92 -15.56 -0.93 12.75
C SER A 92 -17.06 -0.65 12.79
N GLY A 93 -17.67 -0.37 11.64
CA GLY A 93 -19.11 -0.17 11.50
C GLY A 93 -19.65 1.17 12.06
N VAL A 94 -18.77 2.09 12.44
CA VAL A 94 -19.15 3.41 12.99
C VAL A 94 -18.88 4.51 11.97
N ALA A 95 -19.92 5.31 11.64
CA ALA A 95 -19.84 6.36 10.62
C ALA A 95 -19.37 7.73 11.15
N VAL A 96 -18.83 7.77 12.36
CA VAL A 96 -18.25 8.98 12.96
C VAL A 96 -16.81 8.68 13.41
N PRO A 97 -15.91 9.67 13.49
CA PRO A 97 -14.56 9.46 13.99
C PRO A 97 -14.58 8.87 15.40
N GLN A 98 -14.16 7.64 15.55
CA GLN A 98 -14.09 6.92 16.82
C GLN A 98 -12.87 6.01 16.83
N SER A 99 -11.76 6.52 17.36
CA SER A 99 -10.51 5.78 17.43
C SER A 99 -10.59 4.65 18.45
N VAL A 100 -10.19 3.44 18.07
CA VAL A 100 -9.99 2.31 18.99
C VAL A 100 -8.73 2.55 19.82
N THR A 101 -7.65 2.99 19.17
CA THR A 101 -6.38 3.32 19.80
C THR A 101 -6.00 4.76 19.43
N PRO A 102 -6.02 5.72 20.37
CA PRO A 102 -5.67 7.10 20.07
C PRO A 102 -4.27 7.21 19.42
N GLY A 103 -4.23 7.85 18.23
CA GLY A 103 -3.00 7.96 17.42
C GLY A 103 -2.53 6.65 16.77
N GLY A 104 -3.28 5.56 16.92
CA GLY A 104 -2.97 4.26 16.32
C GLY A 104 -3.22 4.22 14.81
N ASN A 105 -2.75 3.14 14.18
CA ASN A 105 -2.92 2.91 12.75
C ASN A 105 -4.34 2.46 12.40
N GLY A 106 -4.73 2.59 11.12
CA GLY A 106 -6.01 2.10 10.63
C GLY A 106 -6.08 2.03 9.10
N HIS A 107 -7.02 1.24 8.60
CA HIS A 107 -7.22 1.02 7.17
C HIS A 107 -8.14 2.07 6.54
N GLY A 108 -7.74 3.35 6.62
CA GLY A 108 -8.51 4.46 6.03
C GLY A 108 -8.62 4.42 4.52
N CYS A 109 -7.72 3.71 3.83
CA CYS A 109 -7.73 3.50 2.38
C CYS A 109 -8.41 2.18 1.95
N GLY A 110 -8.77 1.33 2.89
CA GLY A 110 -9.49 0.07 2.62
C GLY A 110 -8.61 -1.05 2.05
N HIS A 111 -7.29 -1.01 2.22
CA HIS A 111 -6.37 -2.03 1.71
C HIS A 111 -6.61 -3.42 2.33
N ASN A 112 -7.16 -3.50 3.53
CA ASN A 112 -7.62 -4.76 4.11
C ASN A 112 -8.67 -5.48 3.23
N MET A 113 -9.62 -4.73 2.66
CA MET A 113 -10.62 -5.25 1.72
C MET A 113 -10.03 -5.48 0.33
N LEU A 114 -9.15 -4.58 -0.14
CA LEU A 114 -8.53 -4.66 -1.45
C LEU A 114 -7.77 -5.97 -1.62
N GLY A 115 -6.89 -6.30 -0.68
CA GLY A 115 -6.12 -7.53 -0.72
C GLY A 115 -7.00 -8.78 -0.63
N ALA A 116 -8.00 -8.80 0.26
CA ALA A 116 -8.91 -9.94 0.43
C ALA A 116 -9.78 -10.18 -0.82
N GLY A 117 -10.31 -9.10 -1.42
CA GLY A 117 -11.05 -9.18 -2.67
C GLY A 117 -10.21 -9.64 -3.86
N SER A 118 -8.95 -9.18 -3.93
CA SER A 118 -7.98 -9.64 -4.93
C SER A 118 -7.65 -11.13 -4.76
N LEU A 119 -7.52 -11.63 -3.52
CA LEU A 119 -7.34 -13.06 -3.24
C LEU A 119 -8.55 -13.87 -3.69
N ALA A 120 -9.76 -13.41 -3.41
CA ALA A 120 -11.00 -14.05 -3.85
C ALA A 120 -11.08 -14.11 -5.39
N ALA A 121 -10.68 -13.05 -6.07
CA ALA A 121 -10.61 -13.03 -7.53
C ALA A 121 -9.59 -14.05 -8.08
N ALA A 122 -8.40 -14.14 -7.46
CA ALA A 122 -7.39 -15.14 -7.84
C ALA A 122 -7.90 -16.57 -7.63
N ALA A 123 -8.59 -16.82 -6.51
CA ALA A 123 -9.22 -18.11 -6.23
C ALA A 123 -10.29 -18.48 -7.28
N ALA A 124 -11.14 -17.54 -7.68
CA ALA A 124 -12.14 -17.76 -8.73
C ALA A 124 -11.49 -18.12 -10.08
N VAL A 125 -10.39 -17.42 -10.45
CA VAL A 125 -9.67 -17.75 -11.69
C VAL A 125 -9.00 -19.10 -11.59
N LYS A 126 -8.44 -19.47 -10.45
CA LYS A 126 -7.89 -20.80 -10.19
C LYS A 126 -8.94 -21.88 -10.42
N GLU A 127 -10.15 -21.75 -9.83
CA GLU A 127 -11.24 -22.71 -10.00
C GLU A 127 -11.67 -22.81 -11.47
N TYR A 128 -11.72 -21.67 -12.19
CA TYR A 128 -11.99 -21.68 -13.62
C TYR A 128 -10.93 -22.47 -14.41
N LEU A 129 -9.66 -22.28 -14.12
CA LEU A 129 -8.58 -23.01 -14.79
C LEU A 129 -8.66 -24.50 -14.49
N ALA A 130 -8.88 -24.89 -13.23
CA ALA A 130 -9.02 -26.28 -12.82
C ALA A 130 -10.20 -26.96 -13.51
N ALA A 131 -11.36 -26.32 -13.54
CA ALA A 131 -12.57 -26.90 -14.13
C ALA A 131 -12.58 -26.91 -15.66
N SER A 132 -11.94 -25.92 -16.30
CA SER A 132 -11.94 -25.82 -17.77
C SER A 132 -10.87 -26.68 -18.45
N GLY A 133 -9.81 -27.06 -17.73
CA GLY A 133 -8.63 -27.71 -18.28
C GLY A 133 -7.86 -26.89 -19.31
N LYS A 134 -8.15 -25.57 -19.41
CA LYS A 134 -7.48 -24.67 -20.35
C LYS A 134 -6.10 -24.29 -19.84
N PRO A 135 -5.15 -24.06 -20.72
CA PRO A 135 -3.88 -23.46 -20.35
C PRO A 135 -4.11 -22.03 -19.83
N GLY A 136 -3.27 -21.58 -18.91
CA GLY A 136 -3.26 -20.26 -18.33
C GLY A 136 -2.65 -20.27 -16.94
N THR A 137 -2.19 -19.12 -16.50
CA THR A 137 -1.59 -18.95 -15.18
C THR A 137 -2.25 -17.77 -14.51
N VAL A 138 -2.66 -17.93 -13.26
CA VAL A 138 -3.05 -16.82 -12.38
C VAL A 138 -1.99 -16.65 -11.31
N ILE A 139 -1.59 -15.41 -11.07
CA ILE A 139 -0.62 -15.06 -10.03
C ILE A 139 -1.26 -13.98 -9.16
N PHE A 140 -1.47 -14.28 -7.87
CA PHE A 140 -1.75 -13.25 -6.88
C PHE A 140 -0.42 -12.63 -6.45
N PHE A 141 -0.33 -11.31 -6.45
CA PHE A 141 0.81 -10.57 -5.94
C PHE A 141 0.41 -9.80 -4.68
N GLY A 142 1.04 -10.12 -3.56
CA GLY A 142 0.99 -9.29 -2.36
C GLY A 142 1.95 -8.11 -2.52
N CYS A 143 1.38 -6.92 -2.66
CA CYS A 143 2.07 -5.66 -2.92
C CYS A 143 2.06 -4.79 -1.66
N PRO A 144 3.09 -4.87 -0.79
CA PRO A 144 3.15 -4.09 0.44
C PRO A 144 3.49 -2.62 0.17
N GLY A 145 3.28 -1.79 1.19
CA GLY A 145 3.82 -0.44 1.26
C GLY A 145 3.36 0.49 0.16
N GLU A 146 2.10 0.45 -0.22
CA GLU A 146 1.56 1.39 -1.21
C GLU A 146 1.62 2.82 -0.69
N GLU A 147 1.18 3.04 0.56
CA GLU A 147 1.02 4.35 1.19
C GLU A 147 2.35 5.07 1.49
N GLY A 148 3.40 4.34 1.77
CA GLY A 148 4.66 4.95 2.22
C GLY A 148 5.93 4.41 1.58
N GLY A 149 5.87 3.27 0.90
CA GLY A 149 7.05 2.58 0.38
C GLY A 149 7.07 2.43 -1.13
N ALA A 150 5.93 2.57 -1.80
CA ALA A 150 5.76 2.39 -3.24
C ALA A 150 6.36 1.06 -3.76
N ALA A 151 6.16 -0.05 -3.04
CA ALA A 151 6.81 -1.32 -3.34
C ALA A 151 6.57 -1.80 -4.77
N LYS A 152 5.38 -1.54 -5.35
CA LYS A 152 5.10 -1.88 -6.76
C LYS A 152 6.07 -1.23 -7.76
N ALA A 153 6.58 -0.04 -7.47
CA ALA A 153 7.59 0.61 -8.30
C ALA A 153 8.94 -0.14 -8.25
N TYR A 154 9.34 -0.62 -7.06
CA TYR A 154 10.53 -1.48 -6.92
C TYR A 154 10.34 -2.83 -7.60
N MET A 155 9.17 -3.46 -7.44
CA MET A 155 8.82 -4.70 -8.12
C MET A 155 8.84 -4.54 -9.65
N ALA A 156 8.39 -3.38 -10.16
CA ALA A 156 8.48 -3.04 -11.59
C ALA A 156 9.93 -2.89 -12.05
N ARG A 157 10.76 -2.20 -11.28
CA ARG A 157 12.20 -2.04 -11.56
C ARG A 157 12.92 -3.39 -11.67
N GLU A 158 12.59 -4.32 -10.80
CA GLU A 158 13.15 -5.68 -10.82
C GLU A 158 12.54 -6.59 -11.91
N GLY A 159 11.64 -6.04 -12.75
CA GLY A 159 11.09 -6.74 -13.90
C GLY A 159 9.97 -7.73 -13.61
N LEU A 160 9.37 -7.68 -12.41
CA LEU A 160 8.38 -8.67 -11.96
C LEU A 160 7.15 -8.76 -12.87
N TRP A 161 6.81 -7.67 -13.56
CA TRP A 161 5.63 -7.58 -14.42
C TRP A 161 5.84 -8.02 -15.87
N TYR A 162 7.10 -8.21 -16.33
CA TYR A 162 7.40 -8.45 -17.76
C TYR A 162 6.86 -9.78 -18.30
N GLY A 163 6.56 -10.73 -17.44
CA GLY A 163 6.00 -12.02 -17.87
C GLY A 163 4.48 -12.10 -17.90
N LEU A 164 3.77 -11.00 -17.57
CA LEU A 164 2.32 -10.97 -17.51
C LEU A 164 1.72 -10.56 -18.86
N ASP A 165 0.65 -11.24 -19.27
CA ASP A 165 -0.18 -10.82 -20.40
C ASP A 165 -1.17 -9.71 -19.98
N ALA A 166 -1.59 -9.71 -18.71
CA ALA A 166 -2.37 -8.63 -18.11
C ALA A 166 -2.14 -8.59 -16.58
N ALA A 167 -2.29 -7.41 -16.01
CA ALA A 167 -2.34 -7.21 -14.57
C ALA A 167 -3.63 -6.47 -14.19
N LEU A 168 -4.29 -6.93 -13.13
CA LEU A 168 -5.54 -6.38 -12.63
C LEU A 168 -5.36 -5.94 -11.19
N THR A 169 -5.85 -4.78 -10.88
CA THR A 169 -6.02 -4.27 -9.51
C THR A 169 -7.37 -3.60 -9.39
N TRP A 170 -7.82 -3.37 -8.19
CA TRP A 170 -9.00 -2.56 -7.91
C TRP A 170 -8.74 -1.70 -6.67
N HIS A 171 -9.56 -0.72 -6.44
CA HIS A 171 -9.46 0.09 -5.23
C HIS A 171 -10.88 0.44 -4.75
N PRO A 172 -11.16 0.38 -3.43
CA PRO A 172 -12.42 0.86 -2.87
C PRO A 172 -12.68 2.31 -3.27
N SER A 173 -13.90 2.58 -3.75
CA SER A 173 -14.35 3.90 -4.20
C SER A 173 -15.85 4.04 -3.98
N ASP A 174 -16.40 5.23 -4.20
CA ASP A 174 -17.84 5.52 -4.15
C ASP A 174 -18.58 5.16 -5.44
N THR A 175 -17.84 4.75 -6.47
CA THR A 175 -18.39 4.33 -7.78
C THR A 175 -17.81 2.99 -8.24
N ASN A 176 -18.63 2.23 -8.99
CA ASN A 176 -18.16 1.03 -9.68
C ASN A 176 -17.85 1.39 -11.13
N GLU A 177 -16.56 1.56 -11.43
CA GLU A 177 -16.10 1.92 -12.77
C GLU A 177 -14.79 1.23 -13.14
N VAL A 178 -14.45 1.28 -14.44
CA VAL A 178 -13.11 0.91 -14.92
C VAL A 178 -12.34 2.20 -15.17
N SER A 179 -11.33 2.45 -14.34
CA SER A 179 -10.44 3.60 -14.51
C SER A 179 -9.52 3.37 -15.71
N THR A 180 -9.57 4.30 -16.67
CA THR A 180 -8.77 4.28 -17.91
C THR A 180 -7.89 5.53 -18.06
N GLY A 181 -7.72 6.29 -16.99
CA GLY A 181 -6.96 7.53 -16.97
C GLY A 181 -5.44 7.33 -16.94
N THR A 182 -4.74 8.44 -16.80
CA THR A 182 -3.31 8.49 -16.53
C THR A 182 -3.07 8.98 -15.10
N ASN A 183 -1.97 8.59 -14.50
CA ASN A 183 -1.53 9.06 -13.19
C ASN A 183 -0.28 9.93 -13.34
N ASN A 184 -0.11 10.86 -12.41
CA ASN A 184 1.13 11.61 -12.31
C ASN A 184 2.26 10.71 -11.77
N SER A 185 3.47 10.93 -12.23
CA SER A 185 4.66 10.38 -11.59
C SER A 185 4.77 10.94 -10.16
N CYS A 186 5.11 10.09 -9.20
CA CYS A 186 5.30 10.50 -7.81
C CYS A 186 6.76 10.34 -7.39
N ILE A 187 7.31 11.38 -6.75
CA ILE A 187 8.63 11.33 -6.12
C ILE A 187 8.47 11.79 -4.67
N GLN A 188 8.81 10.91 -3.73
CA GLN A 188 8.86 11.23 -2.31
C GLN A 188 10.30 11.38 -1.87
N VAL A 189 10.62 12.48 -1.19
CA VAL A 189 11.98 12.77 -0.70
C VAL A 189 11.92 13.16 0.77
N LEU A 190 12.73 12.52 1.59
CA LEU A 190 12.96 12.91 2.98
C LEU A 190 14.21 13.78 3.07
N TYR A 191 14.01 15.05 3.39
CA TYR A 191 15.10 15.99 3.64
C TYR A 191 15.41 16.05 5.14
N LYS A 192 16.65 15.86 5.50
CA LYS A 192 17.12 15.96 6.89
C LYS A 192 18.13 17.09 7.00
N PHE A 193 17.83 18.04 7.88
CA PHE A 193 18.71 19.16 8.19
C PHE A 193 19.37 18.95 9.55
N HIS A 194 20.59 19.42 9.70
CA HIS A 194 21.36 19.41 10.94
C HIS A 194 21.83 20.82 11.24
N GLY A 195 21.67 21.24 12.48
CA GLY A 195 22.03 22.58 12.96
C GLY A 195 23.08 22.54 14.07
N ILE A 196 23.17 23.64 14.78
CA ILE A 196 23.98 23.82 15.98
C ILE A 196 23.10 24.44 17.05
N ALA A 197 22.88 23.73 18.16
CA ALA A 197 22.08 24.23 19.26
C ALA A 197 22.83 25.38 20.01
N ALA A 198 22.08 26.37 20.43
CA ALA A 198 22.56 27.46 21.26
C ALA A 198 21.42 28.00 22.14
N HIS A 199 21.73 28.73 23.18
CA HIS A 199 20.72 29.41 23.99
C HIS A 199 20.11 30.58 23.20
N ALA A 200 18.81 30.51 22.92
CA ALA A 200 18.15 31.46 22.01
C ALA A 200 18.17 32.92 22.48
N ALA A 201 18.31 33.19 23.79
CA ALA A 201 18.42 34.53 24.33
C ALA A 201 19.85 34.93 24.70
N GLY A 202 20.70 33.97 25.16
CA GLY A 202 22.04 34.27 25.66
C GLY A 202 23.09 34.41 24.57
N ASP A 203 23.11 33.45 23.63
CA ASP A 203 24.14 33.37 22.59
C ASP A 203 23.63 32.80 21.26
N PRO A 204 22.50 33.31 20.74
CA PRO A 204 21.89 32.75 19.54
C PRO A 204 22.77 32.80 18.31
N HIS A 205 23.72 33.76 18.27
CA HIS A 205 24.69 33.94 17.18
C HIS A 205 25.65 32.75 17.02
N ASN A 206 25.80 31.93 18.03
CA ASN A 206 26.58 30.68 17.97
C ASN A 206 25.75 29.48 17.46
N GLY A 207 24.43 29.62 17.38
CA GLY A 207 23.52 28.61 16.86
C GLY A 207 23.40 28.62 15.33
N ARG A 208 22.84 27.53 14.82
CA ARG A 208 22.36 27.39 13.43
C ARG A 208 21.09 26.56 13.46
N SER A 209 19.97 27.16 13.14
CA SER A 209 18.68 26.48 13.21
C SER A 209 18.48 25.55 11.99
N ALA A 210 18.33 24.27 12.25
CA ALA A 210 17.89 23.31 11.26
C ALA A 210 16.44 23.56 10.83
N LEU A 211 15.59 24.01 11.77
CA LEU A 211 14.19 24.35 11.47
C LEU A 211 14.09 25.53 10.52
N ASP A 212 14.88 26.61 10.72
CA ASP A 212 14.91 27.76 9.81
C ASP A 212 15.29 27.33 8.38
N ALA A 213 16.22 26.37 8.25
CA ALA A 213 16.60 25.85 6.94
C ALA A 213 15.43 25.08 6.26
N VAL A 214 14.65 24.31 7.02
CA VAL A 214 13.43 23.66 6.52
C VAL A 214 12.40 24.70 6.07
N GLU A 215 12.18 25.74 6.88
CA GLU A 215 11.24 26.81 6.55
C GLU A 215 11.65 27.59 5.30
N LEU A 216 12.93 27.93 5.17
CA LEU A 216 13.46 28.60 3.97
C LEU A 216 13.28 27.73 2.71
N MET A 217 13.54 26.43 2.80
CA MET A 217 13.29 25.50 1.70
C MET A 217 11.82 25.47 1.33
N ASN A 218 10.91 25.40 2.31
CA ASN A 218 9.47 25.39 2.08
C ASN A 218 8.98 26.70 1.44
N ILE A 219 9.51 27.84 1.87
CA ILE A 219 9.22 29.14 1.24
C ILE A 219 9.69 29.14 -0.22
N GLY A 220 10.92 28.63 -0.49
CA GLY A 220 11.43 28.50 -1.86
C GLY A 220 10.52 27.66 -2.77
N VAL A 221 9.95 26.57 -2.23
CA VAL A 221 8.97 25.75 -2.96
C VAL A 221 7.70 26.54 -3.34
N GLN A 222 7.25 27.50 -2.51
CA GLN A 222 6.09 28.32 -2.87
C GLN A 222 6.37 29.19 -4.11
N PHE A 223 7.57 29.75 -4.23
CA PHE A 223 7.95 30.52 -5.42
C PHE A 223 8.11 29.64 -6.66
N LEU A 224 8.51 28.38 -6.50
CA LEU A 224 8.59 27.43 -7.61
C LEU A 224 7.21 27.13 -8.23
N ARG A 225 6.13 27.22 -7.44
CA ARG A 225 4.78 26.93 -7.94
C ARG A 225 4.34 27.81 -9.11
N GLU A 226 4.87 29.03 -9.22
CA GLU A 226 4.63 29.94 -10.35
C GLU A 226 5.18 29.39 -11.68
N HIS A 227 6.18 28.52 -11.63
CA HIS A 227 6.91 28.01 -12.78
C HIS A 227 6.62 26.54 -13.11
N MET A 228 5.70 25.92 -12.41
CA MET A 228 5.28 24.54 -12.63
C MET A 228 4.15 24.47 -13.64
N THR A 229 4.07 23.36 -14.38
CA THR A 229 2.93 23.07 -15.25
C THR A 229 1.69 22.71 -14.42
N ASP A 230 0.50 22.93 -14.98
CA ASP A 230 -0.79 22.78 -14.28
C ASP A 230 -1.07 21.35 -13.79
N ASP A 231 -0.43 20.35 -14.38
CA ASP A 231 -0.52 18.94 -14.02
C ASP A 231 0.47 18.52 -12.91
N CYS A 232 1.40 19.39 -12.52
CA CYS A 232 2.33 19.14 -11.43
C CYS A 232 1.75 19.53 -10.06
N ARG A 233 2.17 18.81 -9.02
CA ARG A 233 1.85 19.10 -7.62
C ARG A 233 3.09 18.93 -6.76
N ILE A 234 3.27 19.85 -5.80
CA ILE A 234 4.28 19.73 -4.74
C ILE A 234 3.57 20.01 -3.41
N HIS A 235 3.79 19.15 -2.45
CA HIS A 235 3.43 19.43 -1.06
C HIS A 235 4.45 18.81 -0.11
N TYR A 236 4.43 19.19 1.16
CA TYR A 236 5.36 18.71 2.17
C TYR A 236 4.68 18.52 3.52
N ALA A 237 5.30 17.70 4.36
CA ALA A 237 4.98 17.58 5.77
C ALA A 237 6.28 17.68 6.58
N ILE A 238 6.22 18.38 7.71
CA ILE A 238 7.32 18.41 8.68
C ILE A 238 7.11 17.24 9.63
N THR A 239 8.00 16.26 9.57
CA THR A 239 7.92 15.03 10.39
C THR A 239 8.62 15.19 11.74
N ASP A 240 9.61 16.10 11.81
CA ASP A 240 10.33 16.44 13.02
C ASP A 240 10.73 17.92 12.96
N ALA A 241 10.31 18.70 13.92
CA ALA A 241 10.63 20.13 14.06
C ALA A 241 11.72 20.39 15.13
N GLY A 242 12.43 19.35 15.56
CA GLY A 242 13.48 19.43 16.54
C GLY A 242 13.06 19.20 18.00
N GLY A 243 11.77 19.26 18.33
CA GLY A 243 11.17 18.82 19.61
C GLY A 243 11.77 19.39 20.90
N VAL A 244 12.52 20.50 20.82
CA VAL A 244 13.26 21.10 21.96
C VAL A 244 12.47 22.25 22.60
N SER A 245 12.95 22.70 23.75
CA SER A 245 12.43 23.88 24.43
C SER A 245 12.54 25.14 23.56
N PRO A 246 11.56 26.09 23.59
CA PRO A 246 11.59 27.29 22.76
C PRO A 246 12.75 28.26 23.05
N ASN A 247 13.46 28.07 24.15
CA ASN A 247 14.68 28.82 24.48
C ASN A 247 15.97 28.20 23.90
N VAL A 248 15.86 27.20 23.04
CA VAL A 248 16.99 26.54 22.37
C VAL A 248 16.83 26.63 20.85
N VAL A 249 17.89 27.03 20.15
CA VAL A 249 17.96 26.96 18.69
C VAL A 249 17.91 25.50 18.27
N GLN A 250 17.00 25.12 17.37
CA GLN A 250 16.81 23.74 16.89
C GLN A 250 18.00 23.28 16.02
N ALA A 251 18.60 22.13 16.37
CA ALA A 251 19.76 21.58 15.68
C ALA A 251 19.49 20.29 14.93
#